data_608f9e2af63a95e97840e5d277fbaaf6
#
_entry.id   608f9e2af63a95e97840e5d277fbaaf6
#
_cell.length_a   1.000
_cell.length_b   1.000
_cell.length_c   1.000
_cell.angle_alpha   90.00
_cell.angle_beta   90.00
_cell.angle_gamma   90.00
#
_symmetry.space_group_name_H-M   'P 1'
#
loop_
_entity.id
_entity.type
_entity.pdbx_description
1 polymer ?
#
loop_
_entity_poly.entity_id
_entity_poly.type
_entity_poly.pdbx_seq_one_letter_code
_entity_poly.pdbx_strand_id
1 'polypeptide(L)'
;QQQRVAIARAIAKRPAVLLCDEPTGALDVRTGIVVLEAIERVNRELGTLTVIITHNAVMADMADRVIHFSDGRVHHSRRNERRAPVASLNW
;
A
#
# COMPACT_ATOMS: atom_id res chain seq x y z
N GLN A 1 14.66 -5.22 -9.37
CA GLN A 1 14.29 -4.84 -8.02
C GLN A 1 13.43 -5.90 -7.36
N GLN A 2 13.88 -6.34 -6.21
CA GLN A 2 13.27 -7.46 -5.51
C GLN A 2 11.82 -7.19 -5.11
N GLN A 3 11.52 -5.96 -4.69
CA GLN A 3 10.16 -5.59 -4.26
C GLN A 3 9.17 -5.69 -5.43
N ARG A 4 9.53 -5.20 -6.59
CA ARG A 4 8.66 -5.26 -7.77
C ARG A 4 8.45 -6.70 -8.22
N VAL A 5 9.49 -7.53 -8.17
CA VAL A 5 9.40 -8.95 -8.51
C VAL A 5 8.47 -9.67 -7.54
N ALA A 6 8.60 -9.39 -6.24
CA ALA A 6 7.75 -10.02 -5.23
C ALA A 6 6.27 -9.66 -5.45
N ILE A 7 5.97 -8.40 -5.76
CA ILE A 7 4.62 -7.95 -6.04
C ILE A 7 4.08 -8.62 -7.30
N ALA A 8 4.88 -8.70 -8.35
CA ALA A 8 4.48 -9.35 -9.60
C ALA A 8 4.14 -10.83 -9.39
N ARG A 9 4.93 -11.53 -8.56
CA ARG A 9 4.64 -12.92 -8.22
C ARG A 9 3.33 -13.07 -7.45
N ALA A 10 3.08 -12.18 -6.50
CA ALA A 10 1.83 -12.19 -5.74
C ALA A 10 0.63 -11.95 -6.65
N ILE A 11 0.74 -11.02 -7.58
CA ILE A 11 -0.33 -10.72 -8.54
C ILE A 11 -0.61 -11.91 -9.44
N ALA A 12 0.44 -12.59 -9.91
CA ALA A 12 0.30 -13.73 -10.82
C ALA A 12 -0.51 -14.86 -10.20
N LYS A 13 -0.50 -14.99 -8.88
CA LYS A 13 -1.28 -16.01 -8.16
C LYS A 13 -2.74 -15.60 -7.95
N ARG A 14 -3.12 -14.37 -8.28
CA ARG A 14 -4.46 -13.82 -8.09
C ARG A 14 -5.00 -14.07 -6.68
N PRO A 15 -4.30 -13.60 -5.63
CA PRO A 15 -4.74 -13.85 -4.27
C PRO A 15 -6.00 -13.06 -3.94
N ALA A 16 -6.79 -13.57 -2.98
CA ALA A 16 -7.92 -12.81 -2.46
C ALA A 16 -7.47 -11.62 -1.61
N VAL A 17 -6.31 -11.73 -0.99
CA VAL A 17 -5.72 -10.68 -0.15
C VAL A 17 -4.27 -10.49 -0.57
N LEU A 18 -3.86 -9.25 -0.76
CA LEU A 18 -2.47 -8.88 -1.00
C LEU A 18 -1.93 -8.17 0.24
N LEU A 19 -0.89 -8.74 0.84
CA LEU A 19 -0.23 -8.16 2.01
C LEU A 19 1.12 -7.60 1.60
N CYS A 20 1.30 -6.31 1.81
CA CYS A 20 2.54 -5.60 1.48
C CYS A 20 3.16 -5.03 2.76
N ASP A 21 4.38 -5.47 3.09
CA ASP A 21 5.10 -5.00 4.28
C ASP A 21 6.19 -4.02 3.86
N GLU A 22 6.02 -2.75 4.23
CA GLU A 22 6.95 -1.67 3.89
C GLU A 22 7.33 -1.68 2.41
N PRO A 23 6.34 -1.58 1.48
CA PRO A 23 6.61 -1.79 0.07
C PRO A 23 7.57 -0.78 -0.56
N THR A 24 7.79 0.36 0.08
CA THR A 24 8.68 1.40 -0.43
C THR A 24 9.89 1.66 0.48
N GLY A 25 10.10 0.81 1.49
CA GLY A 25 11.07 1.09 2.56
C GLY A 25 12.50 1.35 2.10
N ALA A 26 12.99 0.68 1.06
CA ALA A 26 14.34 0.84 0.56
C ALA A 26 14.39 1.55 -0.80
N LEU A 27 13.29 2.16 -1.24
CA LEU A 27 13.17 2.74 -2.57
C LEU A 27 13.20 4.27 -2.51
N ASP A 28 13.70 4.89 -3.57
CA ASP A 28 13.55 6.33 -3.73
C ASP A 28 12.07 6.67 -4.04
N VAL A 29 11.73 7.95 -3.98
CA VAL A 29 10.33 8.39 -4.16
C VAL A 29 9.77 7.96 -5.51
N ARG A 30 10.54 8.16 -6.59
CA ARG A 30 10.08 7.84 -7.94
C ARG A 30 9.79 6.35 -8.10
N THR A 31 10.71 5.50 -7.66
CA THR A 31 10.54 4.05 -7.74
C THR A 31 9.42 3.58 -6.79
N GLY A 32 9.35 4.21 -5.61
CA GLY A 32 8.28 3.91 -4.66
C GLY A 32 6.90 4.20 -5.22
N ILE A 33 6.74 5.31 -5.93
CA ILE A 33 5.47 5.64 -6.58
C ILE A 33 5.08 4.57 -7.59
N VAL A 34 6.02 4.09 -8.39
CA VAL A 34 5.75 3.02 -9.38
C VAL A 34 5.23 1.76 -8.68
N VAL A 35 5.84 1.39 -7.55
CA VAL A 35 5.40 0.22 -6.77
C VAL A 35 3.99 0.44 -6.21
N LEU A 36 3.73 1.60 -5.63
CA LEU A 36 2.42 1.91 -5.06
C LEU A 36 1.33 1.98 -6.12
N GLU A 37 1.64 2.50 -7.30
CA GLU A 37 0.70 2.52 -8.41
C GLU A 37 0.34 1.12 -8.86
N ALA A 38 1.31 0.20 -8.88
CA ALA A 38 1.05 -1.21 -9.22
C ALA A 38 0.12 -1.85 -8.19
N ILE A 39 0.36 -1.59 -6.91
CA ILE A 39 -0.49 -2.11 -5.83
C ILE A 39 -1.91 -1.56 -5.94
N GLU A 40 -2.04 -0.27 -6.15
CA GLU A 40 -3.33 0.39 -6.28
C GLU A 40 -4.11 -0.13 -7.49
N ARG A 41 -3.43 -0.36 -8.60
CA ARG A 41 -4.05 -0.90 -9.80
C ARG A 41 -4.62 -2.29 -9.56
N VAL A 42 -3.86 -3.16 -8.88
CA VAL A 42 -4.33 -4.50 -8.53
C VAL A 42 -5.58 -4.43 -7.67
N ASN A 43 -5.57 -3.57 -6.67
CA ASN A 43 -6.74 -3.38 -5.80
C ASN A 43 -7.95 -2.94 -6.61
N ARG A 44 -7.78 -1.96 -7.48
CA ARG A 44 -8.89 -1.39 -8.26
C ARG A 44 -9.40 -2.34 -9.33
N GLU A 45 -8.50 -2.96 -10.10
CA GLU A 45 -8.88 -3.74 -11.27
C GLU A 45 -9.29 -5.17 -10.92
N LEU A 46 -8.65 -5.78 -9.92
CA LEU A 46 -8.93 -7.17 -9.54
C LEU A 46 -9.82 -7.28 -8.32
N GLY A 47 -10.11 -6.18 -7.64
CA GLY A 47 -10.90 -6.21 -6.41
C GLY A 47 -10.22 -6.90 -5.25
N THR A 48 -8.89 -7.05 -5.30
CA THR A 48 -8.12 -7.70 -4.25
C THR A 48 -8.06 -6.81 -3.01
N LEU A 49 -8.43 -7.35 -1.86
CA LEU A 49 -8.21 -6.65 -0.59
C LEU A 49 -6.72 -6.47 -0.38
N THR A 50 -6.28 -5.24 -0.21
CA THR A 50 -4.87 -4.92 -0.08
C THR A 50 -4.60 -4.33 1.29
N VAL A 51 -3.64 -4.92 2.00
CA VAL A 51 -3.19 -4.46 3.32
C VAL A 51 -1.73 -4.01 3.19
N ILE A 52 -1.46 -2.77 3.55
CA ILE A 52 -0.11 -2.21 3.53
C ILE A 52 0.30 -1.92 4.97
N ILE A 53 1.42 -2.51 5.39
CA ILE A 53 2.02 -2.24 6.69
C ILE A 53 3.18 -1.28 6.45
N THR A 54 3.14 -0.10 7.07
CA THR A 54 4.14 0.91 6.83
C THR A 54 4.29 1.85 8.03
N HIS A 55 5.48 2.42 8.18
CA HIS A 55 5.75 3.53 9.08
C HIS A 55 5.64 4.89 8.36
N ASN A 56 5.41 4.90 7.06
CA ASN A 56 5.32 6.12 6.28
C ASN A 56 3.89 6.64 6.28
N ALA A 57 3.67 7.69 7.08
CA ALA A 57 2.33 8.26 7.25
C ALA A 57 1.72 8.83 5.96
N VAL A 58 2.56 9.19 4.99
CA VAL A 58 2.07 9.73 3.71
C VAL A 58 1.23 8.70 2.96
N MET A 59 1.55 7.41 3.09
CA MET A 59 0.78 6.36 2.44
C MET A 59 -0.66 6.26 2.95
N ALA A 60 -0.95 6.81 4.13
CA ALA A 60 -2.30 6.78 4.67
C ALA A 60 -3.32 7.44 3.73
N ASP A 61 -2.90 8.44 2.97
CA ASP A 61 -3.81 9.19 2.11
C ASP A 61 -4.30 8.39 0.91
N MET A 62 -3.58 7.34 0.49
CA MET A 62 -4.01 6.50 -0.62
C MET A 62 -4.92 5.36 -0.21
N ALA A 63 -5.10 5.12 1.08
CA ALA A 63 -5.88 4.01 1.60
C ALA A 63 -7.36 4.39 1.78
N ASP A 64 -8.23 3.38 1.74
CA ASP A 64 -9.62 3.57 2.11
C ASP A 64 -9.78 3.67 3.62
N ARG A 65 -9.02 2.88 4.36
CA ARG A 65 -9.05 2.85 5.82
C ARG A 65 -7.63 2.81 6.38
N VAL A 66 -7.40 3.57 7.40
CA VAL A 66 -6.11 3.63 8.09
C VAL A 66 -6.30 3.12 9.51
N ILE A 67 -5.48 2.16 9.91
CA ILE A 67 -5.48 1.61 11.26
C ILE A 67 -4.14 1.91 11.89
N HIS A 68 -4.15 2.61 13.01
CA HIS A 68 -2.93 2.93 13.75
C HIS A 68 -2.76 1.97 14.91
N PHE A 69 -1.58 1.34 14.96
CA PHE A 69 -1.20 0.45 16.06
C PHE A 69 -0.17 1.11 16.95
N SER A 70 -0.30 0.87 18.26
CA SER A 70 0.69 1.29 19.24
C SER A 70 0.70 0.27 20.36
N ASP A 71 1.89 -0.21 20.72
CA ASP A 71 2.10 -1.18 21.80
C ASP A 71 1.24 -2.44 21.63
N GLY A 72 1.12 -2.93 20.39
CA GLY A 72 0.36 -4.13 20.07
C GLY A 72 -1.15 -3.95 20.09
N ARG A 73 -1.64 -2.71 20.18
CA ARG A 73 -3.06 -2.42 20.21
C ARG A 73 -3.46 -1.49 19.09
N VAL A 74 -4.71 -1.61 18.65
CA VAL A 74 -5.30 -0.63 17.75
C VAL A 74 -5.50 0.66 18.51
N HIS A 75 -4.79 1.71 18.12
CA HIS A 75 -4.87 3.00 18.78
C HIS A 75 -6.09 3.80 18.30
N HIS A 76 -6.23 3.89 17.00
CA HIS A 76 -7.43 4.42 16.37
C HIS A 76 -7.49 3.97 14.92
N SER A 77 -8.67 4.06 14.32
CA SER A 77 -8.84 3.83 12.90
C SER A 77 -9.71 4.94 12.32
N ARG A 78 -9.48 5.24 11.04
CA ARG A 78 -10.27 6.23 10.32
C ARG A 78 -10.50 5.75 8.90
N ARG A 79 -11.59 6.24 8.30
CA ARG A 79 -11.89 5.97 6.91
C ARG A 79 -11.69 7.25 6.11
N ASN A 80 -10.96 7.16 4.99
CA ASN A 80 -10.82 8.28 4.08
C ASN A 80 -12.02 8.32 3.15
N GLU A 81 -12.63 9.50 3.01
CA GLU A 81 -13.75 9.67 2.08
C GLU A 81 -13.30 9.56 0.63
N ARG A 82 -12.08 10.00 0.35
CA ARG A 82 -11.51 9.96 -1.00
C ARG A 82 -10.04 9.60 -0.90
N ARG A 83 -9.63 8.56 -1.65
CA ARG A 83 -8.22 8.20 -1.73
C ARG A 83 -7.45 9.24 -2.53
N ALA A 84 -6.27 9.63 -2.06
CA ALA A 84 -5.39 10.49 -2.83
C ALA A 84 -4.76 9.69 -3.98
N PRO A 85 -4.56 10.31 -5.17
CA PRO A 85 -3.80 9.65 -6.22
C PRO A 85 -2.39 9.33 -5.76
N VAL A 86 -1.91 8.14 -6.10
CA VAL A 86 -0.55 7.71 -5.69
C VAL A 86 0.50 8.70 -6.18
N ALA A 87 0.35 9.21 -7.38
CA ALA A 87 1.31 10.15 -7.96
C ALA A 87 1.42 11.47 -7.18
N SER A 88 0.43 11.79 -6.32
CA SER A 88 0.44 13.01 -5.51
C SER A 88 1.21 12.84 -4.20
N LEU A 89 1.58 11.62 -3.84
CA LEU A 89 2.27 11.36 -2.58
C LEU A 89 3.72 11.86 -2.66
N ASN A 90 4.18 12.40 -1.55
CA ASN A 90 5.54 12.93 -1.45
C ASN A 90 6.07 12.67 -0.04
N TRP A 91 7.11 11.84 0.04
CA TRP A 91 7.73 11.50 1.32
C TRP A 91 9.24 11.70 1.33
#